data_360d3d64b4b8c8de537af1ef4a2c9fcb
#
_entry.id   360d3d64b4b8c8de537af1ef4a2c9fcb
#
_cell.length_a   1.000
_cell.length_b   1.000
_cell.length_c   1.000
_cell.angle_alpha   90.00
_cell.angle_beta   90.00
_cell.angle_gamma   90.00
#
_symmetry.space_group_name_H-M   'P 1'
#
loop_
_entity.id
_entity.type
_entity.pdbx_description
1 polymer ?
#
loop_
_entity_poly.entity_id
_entity_poly.type
_entity_poly.pdbx_seq_one_letter_code
_entity_poly.pdbx_strand_id
1 'polypeptide(L)'
;MFRNIFSIAGFLIALPLLAQTQNLPVSWVDKDTGHRVIRLTDEPGSSGFYFNVNAFTPDGKQMVYTAPDGIHALDLASQKTRLVVPNPPRPADAGSDPRAYFRFGVHTIVVGRKTNSVFFTKFDPDAKQSVIYKADVYTGEVTKLVALPPRASVATINADETLGVGTYDENETPPEQEYGRNRPAPASATGATPGAQAGNLVQPEGKGEMMERRLAARIPVVLYTIDLKTGKMTTLLHSTDWIGHMLFSPVDPTLLMYCHEGPWQKVDRIWMIHTDGTHNILIHKRNMAMEIAGHEFWGLDGQTIWYDWQYPKGEDFFLAGYNLQTHKRTAYHMQRNEWSIHFNLTQGETLFTGDGGDPGQVAKAPDGEWIELFHPQMLNVMEGAINDSDFWQPGVFHSEHLVNMAHHNYRLEPNVRFSPDKKMVIFTSNMFGHSYVFGVEVSKADNLAASDVHSTPELASQFNPTSPTPTH
;
A
#
# COMPACT_ATOMS: atom_id res chain seq x y z
N MET A 1 54.73 -37.40 -45.95
CA MET A 1 53.45 -37.83 -45.44
C MET A 1 52.86 -36.70 -44.60
N PHE A 2 52.04 -35.84 -45.22
CA PHE A 2 51.41 -34.69 -44.56
C PHE A 2 49.93 -35.04 -44.24
N ARG A 3 49.56 -34.99 -43.00
CA ARG A 3 48.13 -35.14 -42.54
C ARG A 3 47.55 -33.76 -42.33
N ASN A 4 46.63 -33.40 -43.18
CA ASN A 4 45.78 -32.22 -43.03
C ASN A 4 44.72 -32.45 -41.94
N ILE A 5 44.68 -31.57 -40.95
CA ILE A 5 43.60 -31.49 -39.92
C ILE A 5 42.68 -30.36 -40.35
N PHE A 6 41.45 -30.69 -40.75
CA PHE A 6 40.36 -29.73 -40.98
C PHE A 6 39.75 -29.39 -39.63
N SER A 7 39.86 -28.12 -39.21
CA SER A 7 39.09 -27.57 -38.10
C SER A 7 37.74 -27.07 -38.63
N ILE A 8 36.66 -27.70 -38.19
CA ILE A 8 35.31 -27.21 -38.42
C ILE A 8 34.96 -26.20 -37.32
N ALA A 9 34.93 -24.92 -37.68
CA ALA A 9 34.41 -23.88 -36.81
C ALA A 9 32.87 -23.91 -36.86
N GLY A 10 32.26 -24.39 -35.79
CA GLY A 10 30.80 -24.33 -35.61
C GLY A 10 30.38 -22.92 -35.27
N PHE A 11 29.66 -22.28 -36.20
CA PHE A 11 28.94 -21.04 -35.93
C PHE A 11 27.69 -21.35 -35.09
N LEU A 12 27.73 -21.03 -33.79
CA LEU A 12 26.56 -20.97 -32.95
C LEU A 12 25.77 -19.69 -33.31
N ILE A 13 24.73 -19.86 -34.10
CA ILE A 13 23.74 -18.80 -34.32
C ILE A 13 22.94 -18.69 -33.03
N ALA A 14 23.22 -17.66 -32.24
CA ALA A 14 22.35 -17.24 -31.13
C ALA A 14 21.07 -16.69 -31.76
N LEU A 15 20.01 -17.48 -31.78
CA LEU A 15 18.67 -17.00 -32.05
C LEU A 15 18.28 -16.01 -30.94
N PRO A 16 17.84 -14.79 -31.27
CA PRO A 16 17.27 -13.91 -30.25
C PRO A 16 16.03 -14.64 -29.70
N LEU A 17 16.00 -14.86 -28.40
CA LEU A 17 14.77 -15.20 -27.69
C LEU A 17 13.83 -14.00 -27.87
N LEU A 18 12.97 -14.09 -28.87
CA LEU A 18 11.79 -13.22 -28.95
C LEU A 18 10.97 -13.55 -27.69
N ALA A 19 11.00 -12.67 -26.72
CA ALA A 19 10.04 -12.68 -25.62
C ALA A 19 8.66 -12.67 -26.28
N GLN A 20 7.98 -13.81 -26.28
CA GLN A 20 6.58 -13.88 -26.66
C GLN A 20 5.86 -12.98 -25.65
N THR A 21 5.35 -11.85 -26.10
CA THR A 21 4.36 -11.07 -25.37
C THR A 21 3.16 -12.00 -25.18
N GLN A 22 3.07 -12.60 -24.01
CA GLN A 22 1.92 -13.41 -23.66
C GLN A 22 0.69 -12.51 -23.74
N ASN A 23 -0.29 -12.87 -24.56
CA ASN A 23 -1.59 -12.20 -24.59
C ASN A 23 -2.34 -12.55 -23.30
N LEU A 24 -2.05 -11.81 -22.22
CA LEU A 24 -2.77 -11.96 -20.98
C LEU A 24 -4.24 -11.57 -21.16
N PRO A 25 -5.18 -12.25 -20.48
CA PRO A 25 -6.60 -11.93 -20.59
C PRO A 25 -6.83 -10.49 -20.09
N VAL A 26 -7.66 -9.76 -20.83
CA VAL A 26 -8.09 -8.42 -20.46
C VAL A 26 -9.27 -8.48 -19.49
N SER A 27 -10.17 -9.47 -19.66
CA SER A 27 -11.34 -9.63 -18.80
C SER A 27 -11.80 -11.09 -18.81
N TRP A 28 -12.31 -11.55 -17.66
CA TRP A 28 -12.96 -12.87 -17.51
C TRP A 28 -14.00 -12.80 -16.40
N VAL A 29 -14.84 -13.81 -16.29
CA VAL A 29 -15.71 -14.01 -15.14
C VAL A 29 -15.10 -15.10 -14.28
N ASP A 30 -14.87 -14.78 -13.02
CA ASP A 30 -14.38 -15.74 -12.04
C ASP A 30 -15.47 -16.81 -11.80
N LYS A 31 -15.15 -18.07 -12.07
CA LYS A 31 -16.12 -19.17 -11.97
C LYS A 31 -16.51 -19.50 -10.53
N ASP A 32 -15.64 -19.17 -9.56
CA ASP A 32 -15.88 -19.48 -8.16
C ASP A 32 -16.83 -18.45 -7.53
N THR A 33 -16.85 -17.21 -8.08
CA THR A 33 -17.61 -16.10 -7.51
C THR A 33 -18.73 -15.55 -8.43
N GLY A 34 -18.57 -15.69 -9.73
CA GLY A 34 -19.50 -15.13 -10.73
C GLY A 34 -19.32 -13.66 -11.02
N HIS A 35 -18.27 -13.03 -10.49
CA HIS A 35 -17.94 -11.64 -10.73
C HIS A 35 -17.00 -11.47 -11.93
N ARG A 36 -17.16 -10.36 -12.67
CA ARG A 36 -16.26 -10.03 -13.78
C ARG A 36 -15.01 -9.35 -13.26
N VAL A 37 -13.85 -9.92 -13.58
CA VAL A 37 -12.53 -9.34 -13.32
C VAL A 37 -12.00 -8.74 -14.60
N ILE A 38 -11.38 -7.56 -14.50
CA ILE A 38 -10.83 -6.78 -15.61
C ILE A 38 -9.39 -6.41 -15.25
N ARG A 39 -8.45 -6.66 -16.16
CA ARG A 39 -7.08 -6.15 -16.02
C ARG A 39 -7.06 -4.72 -16.56
N LEU A 40 -6.85 -3.75 -15.66
CA LEU A 40 -6.96 -2.32 -15.94
C LEU A 40 -5.68 -1.68 -16.46
N THR A 41 -4.52 -2.35 -16.29
CA THR A 41 -3.22 -1.85 -16.74
C THR A 41 -2.50 -2.87 -17.59
N ASP A 42 -1.69 -2.40 -18.54
CA ASP A 42 -0.89 -3.22 -19.43
C ASP A 42 0.60 -3.20 -19.10
N GLU A 43 1.06 -2.27 -18.29
CA GLU A 43 2.47 -2.12 -17.90
C GLU A 43 2.87 -3.17 -16.86
N PRO A 44 3.77 -4.12 -17.19
CA PRO A 44 4.28 -5.07 -16.19
C PRO A 44 4.97 -4.35 -15.03
N GLY A 45 4.63 -4.70 -13.82
CA GLY A 45 5.13 -4.03 -12.62
C GLY A 45 4.29 -2.84 -12.18
N SER A 46 3.12 -2.60 -12.79
CA SER A 46 2.19 -1.56 -12.34
C SER A 46 1.57 -1.91 -10.99
N SER A 47 1.30 -0.88 -10.19
CA SER A 47 0.75 -1.01 -8.84
C SER A 47 -0.11 0.20 -8.47
N GLY A 48 -1.24 -0.05 -7.84
CA GLY A 48 -2.03 0.97 -7.17
C GLY A 48 -1.28 1.57 -5.98
N PHE A 49 -1.81 2.65 -5.40
CA PHE A 49 -1.29 3.21 -4.16
C PHE A 49 -1.66 2.34 -2.97
N TYR A 50 -1.02 2.59 -1.84
CA TYR A 50 -1.39 1.96 -0.58
C TYR A 50 -2.87 2.22 -0.28
N PHE A 51 -3.58 1.27 0.29
CA PHE A 51 -5.05 1.20 0.35
C PHE A 51 -5.74 2.48 0.87
N ASN A 52 -5.11 3.18 1.82
CA ASN A 52 -5.65 4.37 2.48
C ASN A 52 -5.21 5.70 1.83
N VAL A 53 -4.37 5.66 0.78
CA VAL A 53 -3.91 6.84 0.05
C VAL A 53 -4.86 7.13 -1.11
N ASN A 54 -5.34 8.39 -1.22
CA ASN A 54 -6.20 8.77 -2.34
C ASN A 54 -5.49 8.63 -3.68
N ALA A 55 -6.10 7.87 -4.59
CA ALA A 55 -5.59 7.62 -5.93
C ALA A 55 -6.48 8.23 -7.03
N PHE A 56 -7.62 8.82 -6.68
CA PHE A 56 -8.59 9.33 -7.65
C PHE A 56 -8.57 10.85 -7.73
N THR A 57 -8.76 11.36 -8.96
CA THR A 57 -9.01 12.78 -9.18
C THR A 57 -10.33 13.21 -8.55
N PRO A 58 -10.50 14.49 -8.14
CA PRO A 58 -11.73 14.98 -7.50
C PRO A 58 -12.99 14.79 -8.35
N ASP A 59 -12.86 14.77 -9.67
CA ASP A 59 -13.97 14.51 -10.60
C ASP A 59 -14.33 13.02 -10.74
N GLY A 60 -13.57 12.13 -10.07
CA GLY A 60 -13.79 10.69 -10.07
C GLY A 60 -13.53 9.97 -11.38
N LYS A 61 -12.88 10.63 -12.37
CA LYS A 61 -12.71 10.05 -13.71
C LYS A 61 -11.38 9.35 -13.93
N GLN A 62 -10.34 9.78 -13.23
CA GLN A 62 -9.01 9.20 -13.37
C GLN A 62 -8.56 8.56 -12.07
N MET A 63 -7.90 7.41 -12.20
CA MET A 63 -7.12 6.78 -11.14
C MET A 63 -5.63 6.94 -11.46
N VAL A 64 -4.83 7.35 -10.49
CA VAL A 64 -3.38 7.39 -10.61
C VAL A 64 -2.78 6.11 -10.04
N TYR A 65 -1.79 5.57 -10.72
CA TYR A 65 -1.02 4.40 -10.32
C TYR A 65 0.45 4.56 -10.71
N THR A 66 1.30 3.65 -10.26
CA THR A 66 2.73 3.65 -10.60
C THR A 66 3.09 2.47 -11.48
N ALA A 67 4.07 2.67 -12.36
CA ALA A 67 4.71 1.63 -13.14
C ALA A 67 6.23 1.86 -13.12
N PRO A 68 7.07 0.91 -13.59
CA PRO A 68 8.52 1.05 -13.58
C PRO A 68 9.04 2.30 -14.32
N ASP A 69 8.32 2.79 -15.30
CA ASP A 69 8.66 3.97 -16.11
C ASP A 69 8.11 5.29 -15.53
N GLY A 70 7.27 5.26 -14.49
CA GLY A 70 6.82 6.49 -13.84
C GLY A 70 5.42 6.44 -13.22
N ILE A 71 4.79 7.61 -13.16
CA ILE A 71 3.43 7.81 -12.66
C ILE A 71 2.48 7.82 -13.85
N HIS A 72 1.45 7.00 -13.78
CA HIS A 72 0.43 6.84 -14.81
C HIS A 72 -0.95 7.26 -14.33
N ALA A 73 -1.83 7.53 -15.26
CA ALA A 73 -3.26 7.72 -15.04
C ALA A 73 -4.05 6.71 -15.87
N LEU A 74 -5.09 6.16 -15.26
CA LEU A 74 -6.10 5.29 -15.85
C LEU A 74 -7.41 6.07 -15.95
N ASP A 75 -7.95 6.22 -17.14
CA ASP A 75 -9.31 6.71 -17.36
C ASP A 75 -10.31 5.58 -17.05
N LEU A 76 -11.12 5.78 -16.02
CA LEU A 76 -11.99 4.73 -15.50
C LEU A 76 -13.12 4.34 -16.46
N ALA A 77 -13.55 5.26 -17.33
CA ALA A 77 -14.63 4.99 -18.28
C ALA A 77 -14.15 4.25 -19.53
N SER A 78 -13.02 4.67 -20.09
CA SER A 78 -12.46 4.08 -21.31
C SER A 78 -11.43 2.99 -21.05
N GLN A 79 -10.99 2.81 -19.80
CA GLN A 79 -9.93 1.90 -19.37
C GLN A 79 -8.59 2.12 -20.11
N LYS A 80 -8.35 3.35 -20.58
CA LYS A 80 -7.08 3.72 -21.22
C LYS A 80 -6.10 4.27 -20.22
N THR A 81 -4.86 3.84 -20.36
CA THR A 81 -3.74 4.31 -19.52
C THR A 81 -2.91 5.38 -20.22
N ARG A 82 -2.22 6.20 -19.44
CA ARG A 82 -1.35 7.26 -19.92
C ARG A 82 -0.25 7.57 -18.92
N LEU A 83 0.99 7.69 -19.41
CA LEU A 83 2.12 8.19 -18.62
C LEU A 83 1.92 9.69 -18.32
N VAL A 84 1.94 10.05 -17.05
CA VAL A 84 1.79 11.45 -16.56
C VAL A 84 3.14 12.05 -16.21
N VAL A 85 3.94 11.34 -15.43
CA VAL A 85 5.28 11.79 -15.02
C VAL A 85 6.27 10.65 -15.26
N PRO A 86 7.19 10.79 -16.20
CA PRO A 86 8.21 9.77 -16.44
C PRO A 86 9.24 9.73 -15.30
N ASN A 87 9.70 8.53 -14.97
CA ASN A 87 10.90 8.39 -14.17
C ASN A 87 12.11 8.94 -14.93
N PRO A 88 13.03 9.62 -14.24
CA PRO A 88 14.28 10.01 -14.88
C PRO A 88 15.08 8.77 -15.30
N PRO A 89 15.90 8.89 -16.35
CA PRO A 89 16.78 7.80 -16.73
C PRO A 89 17.68 7.44 -15.54
N ARG A 90 17.92 6.13 -15.38
CA ARG A 90 18.81 5.64 -14.33
C ARG A 90 20.21 6.24 -14.52
N PRO A 91 20.83 6.82 -13.47
CA PRO A 91 22.19 7.32 -13.55
C PRO A 91 23.16 6.21 -14.00
N ALA A 92 24.09 6.51 -14.90
CA ALA A 92 25.02 5.54 -15.47
C ALA A 92 25.96 4.91 -14.40
N ASP A 93 26.24 5.67 -13.34
CA ASP A 93 27.06 5.26 -12.19
C ASP A 93 26.28 4.49 -11.11
N ALA A 94 24.97 4.38 -11.26
CA ALA A 94 24.11 3.66 -10.32
C ALA A 94 24.38 2.13 -10.31
N GLY A 95 25.08 1.61 -11.29
CA GLY A 95 25.41 0.18 -11.41
C GLY A 95 24.16 -0.70 -11.33
N SER A 96 24.24 -1.80 -10.60
CA SER A 96 23.13 -2.71 -10.31
C SER A 96 22.43 -2.41 -8.98
N ASP A 97 22.78 -1.31 -8.28
CA ASP A 97 22.19 -1.00 -6.98
C ASP A 97 20.68 -0.66 -7.12
N PRO A 98 19.78 -1.50 -6.60
CA PRO A 98 18.35 -1.24 -6.64
C PRO A 98 17.97 0.07 -5.90
N ARG A 99 18.78 0.49 -4.91
CA ARG A 99 18.54 1.72 -4.13
C ARG A 99 18.74 2.98 -4.94
N ALA A 100 19.55 2.94 -6.00
CA ALA A 100 19.69 4.06 -6.93
C ALA A 100 18.36 4.40 -7.60
N TYR A 101 17.55 3.41 -7.95
CA TYR A 101 16.22 3.62 -8.50
C TYR A 101 15.31 4.34 -7.49
N PHE A 102 15.28 3.87 -6.24
CA PHE A 102 14.50 4.53 -5.19
C PHE A 102 15.01 5.94 -4.87
N ARG A 103 16.30 6.19 -4.98
CA ARG A 103 16.88 7.50 -4.71
C ARG A 103 16.57 8.54 -5.77
N PHE A 104 16.54 8.14 -7.06
CA PHE A 104 16.44 9.08 -8.19
C PHE A 104 15.08 9.05 -8.89
N GLY A 105 14.22 8.07 -8.58
CA GLY A 105 12.88 7.96 -9.13
C GLY A 105 11.93 9.05 -8.66
N VAL A 106 10.74 9.05 -9.24
CA VAL A 106 9.59 9.82 -8.73
C VAL A 106 8.86 9.00 -7.67
N HIS A 107 8.54 9.63 -6.55
CA HIS A 107 7.83 8.98 -5.45
C HIS A 107 6.49 9.66 -5.25
N THR A 108 5.41 8.95 -5.55
CA THR A 108 4.06 9.46 -5.35
C THR A 108 3.77 9.72 -3.88
N ILE A 109 3.05 10.81 -3.61
CA ILE A 109 2.55 11.16 -2.29
C ILE A 109 1.06 10.85 -2.24
N VAL A 110 0.25 11.56 -3.04
CA VAL A 110 -1.21 11.46 -3.04
C VAL A 110 -1.78 12.15 -4.29
N VAL A 111 -2.96 11.75 -4.74
CA VAL A 111 -3.76 12.57 -5.67
C VAL A 111 -4.52 13.62 -4.86
N GLY A 112 -4.49 14.85 -5.32
CA GLY A 112 -5.16 15.98 -4.68
C GLY A 112 -6.67 15.79 -4.57
N ARG A 113 -7.28 16.44 -3.60
CA ARG A 113 -8.73 16.41 -3.40
C ARG A 113 -9.44 17.65 -3.92
N LYS A 114 -8.67 18.69 -4.26
CA LYS A 114 -9.19 19.96 -4.75
C LYS A 114 -8.87 20.18 -6.23
N THR A 115 -7.71 19.75 -6.67
CA THR A 115 -7.28 19.84 -8.06
C THR A 115 -6.99 18.46 -8.64
N ASN A 116 -7.09 18.32 -9.98
CA ASN A 116 -6.75 17.09 -10.67
C ASN A 116 -5.23 16.89 -10.76
N SER A 117 -4.55 17.02 -9.64
CA SER A 117 -3.08 16.92 -9.56
C SER A 117 -2.63 15.72 -8.76
N VAL A 118 -1.58 15.05 -9.20
CA VAL A 118 -0.83 14.10 -8.39
C VAL A 118 0.37 14.82 -7.77
N PHE A 119 0.54 14.67 -6.46
CA PHE A 119 1.70 15.16 -5.72
C PHE A 119 2.75 14.07 -5.62
N PHE A 120 4.01 14.44 -5.79
CA PHE A 120 5.14 13.51 -5.73
C PHE A 120 6.42 14.22 -5.30
N THR A 121 7.39 13.44 -4.82
CA THR A 121 8.74 13.92 -4.58
C THR A 121 9.69 13.41 -5.65
N LYS A 122 10.71 14.20 -5.92
CA LYS A 122 11.85 13.84 -6.75
C LYS A 122 13.11 14.45 -6.14
N PHE A 123 14.20 13.67 -6.14
CA PHE A 123 15.50 14.18 -5.74
C PHE A 123 16.07 15.14 -6.78
N ASP A 124 16.48 16.32 -6.34
CA ASP A 124 17.19 17.32 -7.14
C ASP A 124 18.70 17.12 -6.90
N PRO A 125 19.46 16.60 -7.89
CA PRO A 125 20.88 16.30 -7.71
C PRO A 125 21.73 17.56 -7.55
N ASP A 126 21.33 18.70 -8.15
CA ASP A 126 22.06 19.96 -8.08
C ASP A 126 21.91 20.58 -6.68
N ALA A 127 20.71 20.58 -6.17
CA ALA A 127 20.40 21.06 -4.82
C ALA A 127 20.71 20.04 -3.72
N LYS A 128 20.96 18.77 -4.08
CA LYS A 128 21.18 17.62 -3.16
C LYS A 128 20.06 17.43 -2.13
N GLN A 129 18.83 17.67 -2.54
CA GLN A 129 17.64 17.58 -1.66
C GLN A 129 16.43 17.06 -2.41
N SER A 130 15.47 16.50 -1.68
CA SER A 130 14.18 16.13 -2.23
C SER A 130 13.31 17.36 -2.40
N VAL A 131 12.51 17.39 -3.45
CA VAL A 131 11.60 18.50 -3.78
C VAL A 131 10.21 17.93 -3.96
N ILE A 132 9.20 18.64 -3.48
CA ILE A 132 7.80 18.35 -3.72
C ILE A 132 7.39 18.99 -5.05
N TYR A 133 6.75 18.21 -5.91
CA TYR A 133 6.15 18.62 -7.16
C TYR A 133 4.67 18.25 -7.18
N LYS A 134 3.93 18.89 -8.06
CA LYS A 134 2.63 18.38 -8.52
C LYS A 134 2.60 18.29 -10.03
N ALA A 135 1.85 17.35 -10.57
CA ALA A 135 1.57 17.25 -11.99
C ALA A 135 0.06 17.20 -12.20
N ASP A 136 -0.42 17.97 -13.18
CA ASP A 136 -1.80 17.86 -13.63
C ASP A 136 -2.01 16.49 -14.28
N VAL A 137 -2.98 15.73 -13.77
CA VAL A 137 -3.23 14.34 -14.18
C VAL A 137 -3.69 14.26 -15.63
N TYR A 138 -4.30 15.28 -16.21
CA TYR A 138 -4.80 15.28 -17.59
C TYR A 138 -3.77 15.76 -18.60
N THR A 139 -3.00 16.80 -18.27
CA THR A 139 -2.04 17.41 -19.20
C THR A 139 -0.61 16.92 -19.03
N GLY A 140 -0.27 16.40 -17.84
CA GLY A 140 1.11 16.05 -17.47
C GLY A 140 1.98 17.28 -17.15
N GLU A 141 1.40 18.49 -17.05
CA GLU A 141 2.15 19.69 -16.69
C GLU A 141 2.67 19.59 -15.26
N VAL A 142 3.99 19.69 -15.10
CA VAL A 142 4.69 19.57 -13.81
C VAL A 142 5.01 20.93 -13.23
N THR A 143 4.63 21.16 -11.98
CA THR A 143 4.96 22.36 -11.21
C THR A 143 5.84 22.00 -10.02
N LYS A 144 6.98 22.66 -9.89
CA LYS A 144 7.84 22.60 -8.71
C LYS A 144 7.18 23.40 -7.58
N LEU A 145 7.06 22.81 -6.39
CA LEU A 145 6.49 23.47 -5.21
C LEU A 145 7.60 23.88 -4.24
N VAL A 146 8.00 23.01 -3.32
CA VAL A 146 8.95 23.33 -2.28
C VAL A 146 10.02 22.27 -2.13
N ALA A 147 11.22 22.70 -1.77
CA ALA A 147 12.32 21.80 -1.41
C ALA A 147 12.19 21.38 0.05
N LEU A 148 12.46 20.10 0.33
CA LEU A 148 12.48 19.55 1.69
C LEU A 148 13.84 19.79 2.32
N PRO A 149 13.90 20.12 3.62
CA PRO A 149 15.16 20.13 4.35
C PRO A 149 15.88 18.78 4.31
N PRO A 150 17.17 18.72 4.58
CA PRO A 150 17.88 17.45 4.69
C PRO A 150 17.20 16.50 5.67
N ARG A 151 17.13 15.24 5.33
CA ARG A 151 16.51 14.15 6.13
C ARG A 151 14.99 14.26 6.32
N ALA A 152 14.35 15.29 5.78
CA ALA A 152 12.90 15.42 5.85
C ALA A 152 12.22 14.58 4.78
N SER A 153 11.12 13.95 5.16
CA SER A 153 10.19 13.25 4.27
C SER A 153 8.81 13.91 4.31
N VAL A 154 8.03 13.69 3.28
CA VAL A 154 6.62 14.06 3.21
C VAL A 154 5.80 12.81 2.90
N ALA A 155 4.73 12.60 3.67
CA ALA A 155 3.89 11.41 3.56
C ALA A 155 2.56 11.67 2.84
N THR A 156 1.96 12.86 3.05
CA THR A 156 0.69 13.21 2.43
C THR A 156 0.49 14.73 2.35
N ILE A 157 -0.53 15.15 1.61
CA ILE A 157 -0.97 16.54 1.42
C ILE A 157 -2.40 16.65 1.92
N ASN A 158 -2.73 17.79 2.58
CA ASN A 158 -4.07 18.02 3.13
C ASN A 158 -5.16 18.28 2.07
N ALA A 159 -6.43 18.25 2.49
CA ALA A 159 -7.59 18.28 1.61
C ALA A 159 -7.69 19.56 0.75
N ASP A 160 -7.19 20.70 1.24
CA ASP A 160 -7.18 21.98 0.50
C ASP A 160 -5.87 22.23 -0.30
N GLU A 161 -4.92 21.27 -0.26
CA GLU A 161 -3.66 21.30 -1.01
C GLU A 161 -2.72 22.45 -0.63
N THR A 162 -2.74 22.83 0.64
CA THR A 162 -1.91 23.93 1.16
C THR A 162 -0.74 23.45 2.02
N LEU A 163 -0.90 22.30 2.69
CA LEU A 163 0.07 21.74 3.62
C LEU A 163 0.49 20.32 3.24
N GLY A 164 1.78 20.06 3.31
CA GLY A 164 2.33 18.71 3.42
C GLY A 164 2.59 18.35 4.87
N VAL A 165 2.55 17.05 5.21
CA VAL A 165 2.98 16.53 6.52
C VAL A 165 4.05 15.47 6.35
N GLY A 166 4.99 15.45 7.26
CA GLY A 166 6.07 14.47 7.26
C GLY A 166 6.87 14.45 8.54
N THR A 167 7.96 13.72 8.49
CA THR A 167 8.90 13.60 9.62
C THR A 167 10.33 13.86 9.19
N TYR A 168 11.15 14.24 10.14
CA TYR A 168 12.60 14.20 10.02
C TYR A 168 13.23 13.73 11.33
N ASP A 169 14.35 13.01 11.22
CA ASP A 169 15.15 12.64 12.38
C ASP A 169 15.97 13.85 12.84
N GLU A 170 15.94 14.19 14.14
CA GLU A 170 16.64 15.35 14.70
C GLU A 170 18.17 15.19 14.61
N ASN A 171 18.65 13.97 14.76
CA ASN A 171 20.05 13.62 14.69
C ASN A 171 20.32 12.73 13.47
N GLU A 172 21.58 12.68 13.04
CA GLU A 172 22.01 11.63 12.14
C GLU A 172 21.84 10.27 12.81
N THR A 173 21.05 9.41 12.19
CA THR A 173 20.91 8.03 12.66
C THR A 173 22.19 7.29 12.31
N PRO A 174 22.91 6.69 13.28
CA PRO A 174 24.09 5.89 12.97
C PRO A 174 23.75 4.77 11.99
N PRO A 175 24.65 4.41 11.06
CA PRO A 175 24.40 3.39 10.04
C PRO A 175 23.92 2.04 10.59
N GLU A 176 24.37 1.65 11.77
CA GLU A 176 23.92 0.47 12.49
C GLU A 176 22.49 0.54 13.02
N GLN A 177 21.93 1.74 13.10
CA GLN A 177 20.55 2.02 13.52
C GLN A 177 19.65 2.39 12.33
N GLU A 178 20.21 2.53 11.12
CA GLU A 178 19.40 2.71 9.93
C GLU A 178 18.51 1.48 9.71
N TYR A 179 17.22 1.74 9.48
CA TYR A 179 16.18 0.73 9.40
C TYR A 179 15.68 0.60 7.97
N GLY A 180 15.76 -0.60 7.44
CA GLY A 180 15.24 -0.93 6.14
C GLY A 180 15.69 -2.32 5.73
N ARG A 181 14.97 -2.91 4.79
CA ARG A 181 15.21 -4.26 4.25
C ARG A 181 16.60 -4.47 3.62
N ASN A 182 17.45 -3.43 3.60
CA ASN A 182 18.73 -3.40 2.93
C ASN A 182 19.82 -2.81 3.83
N ARG A 183 20.01 -3.37 5.04
CA ARG A 183 21.22 -3.09 5.79
C ARG A 183 22.40 -3.55 4.93
N PRO A 184 23.40 -2.70 4.61
CA PRO A 184 24.64 -3.17 4.01
C PRO A 184 25.23 -4.23 4.94
N ALA A 185 25.74 -5.34 4.38
CA ALA A 185 26.53 -6.25 5.16
C ALA A 185 27.65 -5.45 5.83
N PRO A 186 27.96 -5.66 7.13
CA PRO A 186 29.02 -4.94 7.80
C PRO A 186 30.31 -5.09 6.98
N ALA A 187 31.07 -4.01 6.84
CA ALA A 187 32.30 -3.97 6.04
C ALA A 187 33.34 -5.04 6.45
N SER A 188 33.20 -5.64 7.63
CA SER A 188 33.97 -6.78 8.11
C SER A 188 33.67 -8.11 7.38
N ALA A 189 32.61 -8.20 6.58
CA ALA A 189 32.31 -9.41 5.80
C ALA A 189 33.07 -9.52 4.49
N THR A 190 33.85 -8.51 4.07
CA THR A 190 34.65 -8.51 2.84
C THR A 190 36.06 -9.18 3.00
N GLY A 191 36.38 -9.70 4.20
CA GLY A 191 37.62 -10.39 4.50
C GLY A 191 37.55 -11.92 4.47
N ALA A 192 36.53 -12.51 3.86
CA ALA A 192 36.44 -13.98 3.75
C ALA A 192 37.46 -14.53 2.74
N THR A 193 38.43 -15.26 3.25
CA THR A 193 39.39 -16.07 2.48
C THR A 193 38.64 -17.06 1.58
N PRO A 194 39.04 -17.29 0.32
CA PRO A 194 38.43 -18.32 -0.53
C PRO A 194 38.58 -19.68 0.12
N GLY A 195 37.49 -20.29 0.60
CA GLY A 195 37.49 -21.61 1.24
C GLY A 195 36.66 -21.72 2.53
N ALA A 196 36.17 -20.64 3.09
CA ALA A 196 35.24 -20.71 4.22
C ALA A 196 33.83 -21.14 3.75
N GLN A 197 33.34 -22.21 4.34
CA GLN A 197 32.00 -22.78 4.09
C GLN A 197 30.95 -21.71 4.17
N ALA A 198 29.97 -21.76 3.26
CA ALA A 198 28.75 -20.92 3.18
C ALA A 198 27.85 -21.14 4.43
N GLY A 199 28.29 -20.68 5.58
CA GLY A 199 27.69 -21.00 6.88
C GLY A 199 27.31 -19.84 7.76
N ASN A 200 27.23 -18.59 7.25
CA ASN A 200 26.60 -17.47 8.00
C ASN A 200 26.22 -16.34 7.02
N LEU A 201 25.33 -16.63 6.10
CA LEU A 201 24.53 -15.55 5.50
C LEU A 201 23.65 -15.01 6.63
N VAL A 202 23.96 -13.82 7.11
CA VAL A 202 23.07 -13.10 8.04
C VAL A 202 21.71 -13.03 7.37
N GLN A 203 20.74 -13.78 7.86
CA GLN A 203 19.38 -13.76 7.40
C GLN A 203 18.89 -12.29 7.44
N PRO A 204 18.18 -11.80 6.41
CA PRO A 204 17.60 -10.48 6.48
C PRO A 204 16.75 -10.37 7.74
N GLU A 205 16.92 -9.28 8.48
CA GLU A 205 16.14 -9.02 9.68
C GLU A 205 14.63 -9.04 9.35
N GLY A 206 13.85 -9.80 10.10
CA GLY A 206 12.40 -9.85 9.98
C GLY A 206 11.75 -8.52 10.39
N LYS A 207 10.57 -8.21 9.84
CA LYS A 207 9.83 -6.96 10.18
C LYS A 207 9.63 -6.81 11.69
N GLY A 208 9.35 -7.90 12.40
CA GLY A 208 9.17 -7.89 13.86
C GLY A 208 10.43 -7.51 14.62
N GLU A 209 11.57 -8.08 14.27
CA GLU A 209 12.87 -7.77 14.89
C GLU A 209 13.27 -6.31 14.63
N MET A 210 13.06 -5.83 13.41
CA MET A 210 13.29 -4.43 13.03
C MET A 210 12.43 -3.48 13.90
N MET A 211 11.14 -3.79 14.10
CA MET A 211 10.25 -2.98 14.94
C MET A 211 10.70 -2.95 16.40
N GLU A 212 11.09 -4.12 16.96
CA GLU A 212 11.62 -4.20 18.33
C GLU A 212 12.89 -3.36 18.52
N ARG A 213 13.82 -3.48 17.60
CA ARG A 213 15.09 -2.75 17.63
C ARG A 213 14.84 -1.23 17.53
N ARG A 214 13.95 -0.80 16.65
CA ARG A 214 13.61 0.61 16.44
C ARG A 214 12.91 1.20 17.68
N LEU A 215 11.99 0.45 18.28
CA LEU A 215 11.36 0.85 19.55
C LEU A 215 12.40 1.02 20.66
N ALA A 216 13.37 0.11 20.77
CA ALA A 216 14.45 0.20 21.77
C ALA A 216 15.41 1.36 21.51
N ALA A 217 15.64 1.72 20.26
CA ALA A 217 16.61 2.76 19.87
C ALA A 217 16.15 4.19 20.22
N ARG A 218 14.85 4.44 20.37
CA ARG A 218 14.29 5.74 20.79
C ARG A 218 14.87 6.92 20.00
N ILE A 219 14.89 6.81 18.68
CA ILE A 219 15.44 7.83 17.78
C ILE A 219 14.58 9.08 17.83
N PRO A 220 15.15 10.26 18.16
CA PRO A 220 14.41 11.51 18.18
C PRO A 220 13.90 11.88 16.77
N VAL A 221 12.60 12.10 16.66
CA VAL A 221 11.92 12.44 15.41
C VAL A 221 10.94 13.59 15.64
N VAL A 222 10.83 14.44 14.63
CA VAL A 222 9.86 15.55 14.61
C VAL A 222 8.77 15.24 13.60
N LEU A 223 7.52 15.36 14.03
CA LEU A 223 6.36 15.45 13.14
C LEU A 223 6.14 16.93 12.81
N TYR A 224 6.05 17.26 11.52
CA TYR A 224 5.93 18.65 11.06
C TYR A 224 4.95 18.78 9.91
N THR A 225 4.40 19.98 9.74
CA THR A 225 3.78 20.40 8.49
C THR A 225 4.66 21.36 7.71
N ILE A 226 4.51 21.40 6.39
CA ILE A 226 5.18 22.32 5.49
C ILE A 226 4.16 23.00 4.58
N ASP A 227 4.18 24.33 4.55
CA ASP A 227 3.37 25.13 3.65
C ASP A 227 3.89 24.96 2.22
N LEU A 228 3.05 24.50 1.30
CA LEU A 228 3.44 24.16 -0.08
C LEU A 228 3.75 25.37 -0.95
N LYS A 229 3.39 26.58 -0.52
CA LYS A 229 3.67 27.82 -1.25
C LYS A 229 4.95 28.50 -0.76
N THR A 230 5.15 28.51 0.55
CA THR A 230 6.25 29.28 1.18
C THR A 230 7.41 28.43 1.65
N GLY A 231 7.20 27.11 1.82
CA GLY A 231 8.19 26.21 2.42
C GLY A 231 8.32 26.38 3.95
N LYS A 232 7.46 27.18 4.58
CA LYS A 232 7.49 27.34 6.04
C LYS A 232 7.09 26.04 6.71
N MET A 233 7.95 25.56 7.60
CA MET A 233 7.69 24.41 8.45
C MET A 233 7.09 24.82 9.79
N THR A 234 6.20 23.99 10.30
CA THR A 234 5.62 24.10 11.64
C THR A 234 5.75 22.75 12.34
N THR A 235 6.47 22.70 13.45
CA THR A 235 6.59 21.51 14.30
C THR A 235 5.27 21.25 14.99
N LEU A 236 4.77 20.03 14.90
CA LEU A 236 3.56 19.57 15.60
C LEU A 236 3.92 18.89 16.91
N LEU A 237 4.89 17.99 16.89
CA LEU A 237 5.39 17.33 18.10
C LEU A 237 6.81 16.80 17.91
N HIS A 238 7.50 16.57 19.04
CA HIS A 238 8.72 15.80 19.15
C HIS A 238 8.40 14.44 19.75
N SER A 239 9.02 13.39 19.23
CA SER A 239 8.83 12.01 19.70
C SER A 239 10.14 11.24 19.67
N THR A 240 10.23 10.19 20.45
CA THR A 240 11.24 9.13 20.32
C THR A 240 10.63 7.82 19.83
N ASP A 241 9.33 7.82 19.60
CA ASP A 241 8.65 6.71 18.93
C ASP A 241 8.70 6.94 17.42
N TRP A 242 8.74 5.86 16.67
CA TRP A 242 8.68 5.94 15.22
C TRP A 242 7.29 6.42 14.78
N ILE A 243 7.21 7.57 14.13
CA ILE A 243 5.98 8.12 13.58
C ILE A 243 5.80 7.66 12.13
N GLY A 244 4.65 7.11 11.81
CA GLY A 244 4.29 6.61 10.48
C GLY A 244 2.82 6.84 10.13
N HIS A 245 2.39 6.33 8.97
CA HIS A 245 0.99 6.32 8.48
C HIS A 245 0.26 7.66 8.64
N MET A 246 0.94 8.76 8.31
CA MET A 246 0.36 10.09 8.39
C MET A 246 -0.67 10.31 7.29
N LEU A 247 -1.91 10.63 7.67
CA LEU A 247 -3.03 10.84 6.74
C LEU A 247 -3.88 12.01 7.20
N PHE A 248 -4.04 13.02 6.36
CA PHE A 248 -5.03 14.06 6.60
C PHE A 248 -6.44 13.53 6.42
N SER A 249 -7.38 14.09 7.20
CA SER A 249 -8.80 13.89 6.92
C SER A 249 -9.10 14.25 5.46
N PRO A 250 -9.93 13.45 4.76
CA PRO A 250 -10.30 13.74 3.38
C PRO A 250 -11.12 15.00 3.20
N VAL A 251 -11.65 15.58 4.28
CA VAL A 251 -12.58 16.71 4.28
C VAL A 251 -12.05 17.90 5.09
N ASP A 252 -11.51 17.64 6.29
CA ASP A 252 -10.99 18.69 7.15
C ASP A 252 -9.47 18.83 6.97
N PRO A 253 -8.98 19.92 6.36
CA PRO A 253 -7.57 20.13 6.11
C PRO A 253 -6.71 20.32 7.37
N THR A 254 -7.35 20.47 8.53
CA THR A 254 -6.69 20.72 9.83
C THR A 254 -6.54 19.45 10.67
N LEU A 255 -7.20 18.35 10.31
CA LEU A 255 -7.14 17.09 11.05
C LEU A 255 -6.12 16.14 10.43
N LEU A 256 -5.21 15.64 11.25
CA LEU A 256 -4.18 14.69 10.90
C LEU A 256 -4.27 13.44 11.77
N MET A 257 -4.45 12.28 11.17
CA MET A 257 -4.22 10.99 11.79
C MET A 257 -2.78 10.56 11.57
N TYR A 258 -2.15 9.95 12.56
CA TYR A 258 -0.82 9.38 12.47
C TYR A 258 -0.67 8.18 13.39
N CYS A 259 0.37 7.38 13.18
CA CYS A 259 0.58 6.22 14.00
C CYS A 259 1.95 6.23 14.69
N HIS A 260 1.98 5.69 15.91
CA HIS A 260 3.20 5.26 16.57
C HIS A 260 3.52 3.84 16.08
N GLU A 261 4.54 3.73 15.23
CA GLU A 261 5.00 2.45 14.73
C GLU A 261 5.80 1.70 15.79
N GLY A 262 5.68 0.37 15.78
CA GLY A 262 6.40 -0.51 16.69
C GLY A 262 5.79 -1.89 16.71
N PRO A 263 6.26 -2.79 17.59
CA PRO A 263 5.57 -4.05 17.83
C PRO A 263 4.14 -3.78 18.27
N TRP A 264 3.16 -4.21 17.47
CA TRP A 264 1.76 -3.79 17.58
C TRP A 264 1.15 -4.04 18.95
N GLN A 265 1.58 -5.13 19.62
CA GLN A 265 1.15 -5.44 20.98
C GLN A 265 1.85 -4.62 22.08
N LYS A 266 2.82 -3.76 21.74
CA LYS A 266 3.58 -2.96 22.70
C LYS A 266 3.32 -1.46 22.62
N VAL A 267 2.74 -0.97 21.51
CA VAL A 267 2.50 0.44 21.27
C VAL A 267 1.02 0.73 21.08
N ASP A 268 0.55 1.86 21.58
CA ASP A 268 -0.77 2.40 21.25
C ASP A 268 -0.61 3.20 19.95
N ARG A 269 -1.12 2.65 18.83
CA ARG A 269 -0.72 3.06 17.49
C ARG A 269 -1.42 4.31 16.98
N ILE A 270 -2.73 4.44 17.17
CA ILE A 270 -3.61 5.30 16.38
C ILE A 270 -3.85 6.60 17.11
N TRP A 271 -3.38 7.69 16.54
CA TRP A 271 -3.44 9.03 17.12
C TRP A 271 -4.02 10.04 16.12
N MET A 272 -4.57 11.11 16.63
CA MET A 272 -5.03 12.27 15.87
C MET A 272 -4.48 13.55 16.49
N ILE A 273 -4.09 14.51 15.65
CA ILE A 273 -3.59 15.82 16.05
C ILE A 273 -4.08 16.89 15.06
N HIS A 274 -4.25 18.12 15.52
CA HIS A 274 -4.51 19.26 14.63
C HIS A 274 -3.21 19.81 14.04
N THR A 275 -3.31 20.47 12.87
CA THR A 275 -2.16 21.04 12.16
C THR A 275 -1.49 22.22 12.89
N ASP A 276 -2.07 22.69 13.97
CA ASP A 276 -1.49 23.66 14.91
C ASP A 276 -0.78 23.01 16.10
N GLY A 277 -0.73 21.68 16.16
CA GLY A 277 -0.12 20.90 17.24
C GLY A 277 -1.03 20.69 18.45
N THR A 278 -2.27 21.17 18.41
CA THR A 278 -3.25 20.98 19.50
C THR A 278 -4.03 19.68 19.35
N HIS A 279 -4.79 19.30 20.39
CA HIS A 279 -5.68 18.13 20.38
C HIS A 279 -5.00 16.83 19.95
N ASN A 280 -3.81 16.58 20.49
CA ASN A 280 -3.12 15.30 20.30
C ASN A 280 -3.78 14.23 21.16
N ILE A 281 -4.62 13.40 20.54
CA ILE A 281 -5.44 12.39 21.25
C ILE A 281 -5.17 10.98 20.74
N LEU A 282 -5.18 10.04 21.66
CA LEU A 282 -5.13 8.60 21.39
C LEU A 282 -6.53 8.11 21.00
N ILE A 283 -6.67 7.55 19.82
CA ILE A 283 -7.95 7.05 19.29
C ILE A 283 -8.30 5.69 19.88
N HIS A 284 -7.33 4.79 19.95
CA HIS A 284 -7.53 3.46 20.52
C HIS A 284 -6.46 3.14 21.56
N LYS A 285 -6.89 3.01 22.82
CA LYS A 285 -6.06 2.55 23.94
C LYS A 285 -6.25 1.04 24.12
N ARG A 286 -5.16 0.29 24.03
CA ARG A 286 -5.18 -1.15 24.32
C ARG A 286 -5.50 -1.40 25.79
N ASN A 287 -6.26 -2.45 26.07
CA ASN A 287 -6.69 -2.83 27.40
C ASN A 287 -6.55 -4.33 27.69
N MET A 288 -6.01 -5.09 26.73
CA MET A 288 -5.71 -6.52 26.87
C MET A 288 -4.28 -6.82 26.42
N ALA A 289 -3.63 -7.78 27.07
CA ALA A 289 -2.35 -8.32 26.58
C ALA A 289 -2.54 -8.96 25.19
N MET A 290 -1.59 -8.71 24.28
CA MET A 290 -1.66 -9.14 22.88
C MET A 290 -2.81 -8.54 22.06
N GLU A 291 -3.47 -7.50 22.53
CA GLU A 291 -4.35 -6.69 21.73
C GLU A 291 -3.53 -5.92 20.68
N ILE A 292 -4.02 -5.89 19.44
CA ILE A 292 -3.44 -5.09 18.37
C ILE A 292 -4.52 -4.28 17.67
N ALA A 293 -4.16 -3.07 17.24
CA ALA A 293 -4.94 -2.22 16.36
C ALA A 293 -4.00 -1.63 15.29
N GLY A 294 -4.44 -1.55 14.05
CA GLY A 294 -3.60 -1.05 12.96
C GLY A 294 -4.33 -0.90 11.65
N HIS A 295 -3.59 -0.73 10.55
CA HIS A 295 -4.11 -0.48 9.21
C HIS A 295 -5.21 0.59 9.21
N GLU A 296 -4.93 1.68 9.93
CA GLU A 296 -5.86 2.79 10.14
C GLU A 296 -6.12 3.58 8.86
N PHE A 297 -7.36 4.03 8.68
CA PHE A 297 -7.77 4.85 7.55
C PHE A 297 -8.98 5.71 7.87
N TRP A 298 -9.16 6.78 7.11
CA TRP A 298 -10.31 7.66 7.25
C TRP A 298 -11.55 7.10 6.55
N GLY A 299 -12.70 7.22 7.22
CA GLY A 299 -13.99 7.22 6.54
C GLY A 299 -14.07 8.37 5.53
N LEU A 300 -14.83 8.20 4.46
CA LEU A 300 -14.97 9.23 3.42
C LEU A 300 -15.71 10.48 3.92
N ASP A 301 -16.38 10.40 5.07
CA ASP A 301 -16.97 11.53 5.80
C ASP A 301 -15.92 12.44 6.46
N GLY A 302 -14.67 11.96 6.61
CA GLY A 302 -13.59 12.65 7.29
C GLY A 302 -13.76 12.78 8.80
N GLN A 303 -14.70 12.03 9.39
CA GLN A 303 -15.04 12.06 10.81
C GLN A 303 -14.75 10.74 11.53
N THR A 304 -14.82 9.62 10.81
CA THR A 304 -14.59 8.29 11.37
C THR A 304 -13.20 7.79 11.02
N ILE A 305 -12.44 7.33 12.01
CA ILE A 305 -11.18 6.61 11.84
C ILE A 305 -11.49 5.12 11.99
N TRP A 306 -11.25 4.36 10.92
CA TRP A 306 -11.41 2.92 10.86
C TRP A 306 -10.06 2.24 10.99
N TYR A 307 -10.02 1.02 11.59
CA TYR A 307 -8.81 0.23 11.78
C TYR A 307 -9.14 -1.24 12.03
N ASP A 308 -8.22 -2.14 11.68
CA ASP A 308 -8.29 -3.52 12.11
C ASP A 308 -7.99 -3.64 13.61
N TRP A 309 -8.78 -4.45 14.29
CA TRP A 309 -8.66 -4.68 15.73
C TRP A 309 -8.73 -6.17 16.04
N GLN A 310 -7.62 -6.72 16.58
CA GLN A 310 -7.56 -8.09 17.03
C GLN A 310 -7.50 -8.13 18.55
N TYR A 311 -8.37 -8.95 19.13
CA TYR A 311 -8.63 -8.95 20.57
C TYR A 311 -8.87 -10.34 21.12
N PRO A 312 -7.78 -11.11 21.46
CA PRO A 312 -6.37 -10.80 21.23
C PRO A 312 -5.90 -11.16 19.80
N LYS A 313 -4.64 -10.81 19.50
CA LYS A 313 -4.00 -11.09 18.21
C LYS A 313 -4.15 -12.56 17.80
N GLY A 314 -4.70 -12.76 16.61
CA GLY A 314 -4.83 -14.07 15.98
C GLY A 314 -6.03 -14.89 16.44
N GLU A 315 -6.88 -14.37 17.35
CA GLU A 315 -8.06 -15.08 17.87
C GLU A 315 -9.36 -14.47 17.38
N ASP A 316 -9.68 -13.23 17.73
CA ASP A 316 -10.84 -12.50 17.25
C ASP A 316 -10.43 -11.26 16.45
N PHE A 317 -11.19 -10.96 15.41
CA PHE A 317 -10.91 -9.85 14.51
C PHE A 317 -12.16 -9.02 14.26
N PHE A 318 -11.99 -7.70 14.39
CA PHE A 318 -13.03 -6.71 14.15
C PHE A 318 -12.49 -5.64 13.20
N LEU A 319 -13.35 -5.12 12.33
CA LEU A 319 -13.14 -3.80 11.76
C LEU A 319 -13.78 -2.78 12.70
N ALA A 320 -12.96 -1.96 13.34
CA ALA A 320 -13.36 -1.02 14.36
C ALA A 320 -13.35 0.41 13.83
N GLY A 321 -14.30 1.23 14.26
CA GLY A 321 -14.42 2.63 13.90
C GLY A 321 -14.62 3.51 15.12
N TYR A 322 -13.95 4.69 15.13
CA TYR A 322 -14.18 5.74 16.11
C TYR A 322 -14.54 7.04 15.40
N ASN A 323 -15.75 7.53 15.66
CA ASN A 323 -16.21 8.80 15.11
C ASN A 323 -15.84 9.96 16.03
N LEU A 324 -15.05 10.89 15.52
CA LEU A 324 -14.49 12.02 16.28
C LEU A 324 -15.54 13.02 16.78
N GLN A 325 -16.65 13.16 16.05
CA GLN A 325 -17.69 14.13 16.38
C GLN A 325 -18.69 13.58 17.39
N THR A 326 -19.13 12.34 17.21
CA THR A 326 -20.13 11.71 18.06
C THR A 326 -19.56 10.89 19.20
N HIS A 327 -18.25 10.62 19.17
CA HIS A 327 -17.52 9.71 20.04
C HIS A 327 -18.02 8.26 20.00
N LYS A 328 -18.86 7.92 19.02
CA LYS A 328 -19.33 6.55 18.83
C LYS A 328 -18.18 5.62 18.44
N ARG A 329 -18.19 4.44 19.06
CA ARG A 329 -17.30 3.32 18.76
C ARG A 329 -18.11 2.20 18.11
N THR A 330 -17.72 1.75 16.93
CA THR A 330 -18.37 0.68 16.18
C THR A 330 -17.38 -0.46 15.97
N ALA A 331 -17.83 -1.72 16.11
CA ALA A 331 -17.00 -2.89 15.85
C ALA A 331 -17.79 -3.93 15.06
N TYR A 332 -17.39 -4.19 13.83
CA TYR A 332 -17.92 -5.25 12.99
C TYR A 332 -17.07 -6.50 13.17
N HIS A 333 -17.65 -7.57 13.75
CA HIS A 333 -16.99 -8.85 13.89
C HIS A 333 -16.90 -9.56 12.55
N MET A 334 -15.75 -10.21 12.29
CA MET A 334 -15.49 -10.98 11.08
C MET A 334 -15.25 -12.45 11.39
N GLN A 335 -15.77 -13.33 10.54
CA GLN A 335 -15.46 -14.75 10.59
C GLN A 335 -14.01 -14.99 10.15
N ARG A 336 -13.40 -16.11 10.60
CA ARG A 336 -11.97 -16.37 10.39
C ARG A 336 -11.53 -16.29 8.94
N ASN A 337 -12.27 -16.81 7.99
CA ASN A 337 -11.89 -16.80 6.57
C ASN A 337 -12.20 -15.49 5.84
N GLU A 338 -12.80 -14.51 6.54
CA GLU A 338 -13.10 -13.17 6.02
C GLU A 338 -12.02 -12.14 6.40
N TRP A 339 -11.07 -12.54 7.26
CA TRP A 339 -10.02 -11.62 7.71
C TRP A 339 -9.21 -11.10 6.54
N SER A 340 -8.97 -9.82 6.53
CA SER A 340 -8.24 -9.12 5.48
C SER A 340 -7.10 -8.31 6.06
N ILE A 341 -6.09 -8.01 5.23
CA ILE A 341 -4.95 -7.17 5.62
C ILE A 341 -5.38 -5.71 5.61
N HIS A 342 -6.01 -5.28 4.50
CA HIS A 342 -6.46 -3.92 4.29
C HIS A 342 -7.95 -3.87 3.98
N PHE A 343 -8.55 -2.73 4.29
CA PHE A 343 -9.97 -2.48 4.07
C PHE A 343 -10.19 -1.15 3.36
N ASN A 344 -11.31 -1.05 2.66
CA ASN A 344 -11.79 0.20 2.09
C ASN A 344 -13.32 0.24 2.20
N LEU A 345 -13.94 1.40 1.98
CA LEU A 345 -15.38 1.58 2.17
C LEU A 345 -15.99 2.55 1.14
N THR A 346 -17.29 2.46 0.97
CA THR A 346 -18.06 3.39 0.16
C THR A 346 -18.55 4.60 0.97
N GLN A 347 -18.88 5.69 0.28
CA GLN A 347 -19.52 6.83 0.91
C GLN A 347 -20.82 6.41 1.62
N GLY A 348 -20.95 6.78 2.87
CA GLY A 348 -22.08 6.41 3.75
C GLY A 348 -21.90 5.03 4.38
N GLU A 349 -20.73 4.40 4.23
CA GLU A 349 -20.36 3.15 4.92
C GLU A 349 -21.34 1.99 4.68
N THR A 350 -21.92 1.97 3.47
CA THR A 350 -22.93 0.96 3.09
C THR A 350 -22.32 -0.34 2.60
N LEU A 351 -21.07 -0.29 2.12
CA LEU A 351 -20.27 -1.45 1.71
C LEU A 351 -18.83 -1.24 2.18
N PHE A 352 -18.18 -2.35 2.52
CA PHE A 352 -16.76 -2.42 2.77
C PHE A 352 -16.15 -3.49 1.87
N THR A 353 -14.84 -3.42 1.66
CA THR A 353 -14.07 -4.45 0.93
C THR A 353 -12.79 -4.75 1.68
N GLY A 354 -12.29 -5.97 1.51
CA GLY A 354 -11.05 -6.44 2.09
C GLY A 354 -10.21 -7.19 1.06
N ASP A 355 -8.90 -7.18 1.25
CA ASP A 355 -7.97 -7.82 0.32
C ASP A 355 -7.56 -9.24 0.72
N GLY A 356 -8.21 -9.81 1.75
CA GLY A 356 -7.90 -11.15 2.24
C GLY A 356 -6.49 -11.27 2.81
N GLY A 357 -5.95 -12.46 2.78
CA GLY A 357 -4.59 -12.74 3.22
C GLY A 357 -4.28 -14.22 3.26
N ASP A 358 -3.02 -14.57 3.04
CA ASP A 358 -2.55 -15.93 3.20
C ASP A 358 -2.42 -16.30 4.69
N PRO A 359 -2.29 -17.61 5.04
CA PRO A 359 -2.17 -18.03 6.43
C PRO A 359 -0.94 -17.47 7.19
N GLY A 360 0.05 -16.94 6.46
CA GLY A 360 1.25 -16.32 7.02
C GLY A 360 1.10 -14.85 7.36
N GLN A 361 0.04 -14.21 6.90
CA GLN A 361 -0.26 -12.80 7.10
C GLN A 361 -0.96 -12.53 8.43
N VAL A 362 -1.26 -11.26 8.70
CA VAL A 362 -2.01 -10.84 9.89
C VAL A 362 -3.40 -11.48 9.93
N ALA A 363 -3.99 -11.74 8.78
CA ALA A 363 -5.28 -12.38 8.62
C ALA A 363 -5.32 -13.83 9.10
N LYS A 364 -4.25 -14.62 8.94
CA LYS A 364 -4.15 -16.03 9.37
C LYS A 364 -5.36 -16.92 9.05
N ALA A 365 -6.00 -16.68 7.92
CA ALA A 365 -7.16 -17.43 7.49
C ALA A 365 -6.75 -18.67 6.68
N PRO A 366 -7.24 -19.89 7.02
CA PRO A 366 -6.96 -21.10 6.23
C PRO A 366 -7.47 -21.04 4.80
N ASP A 367 -8.57 -20.31 4.57
CA ASP A 367 -9.19 -20.03 3.28
C ASP A 367 -9.51 -18.53 3.21
N GLY A 368 -8.46 -17.70 3.20
CA GLY A 368 -8.56 -16.23 3.24
C GLY A 368 -8.04 -15.54 1.99
N GLU A 369 -7.67 -16.31 0.96
CA GLU A 369 -7.07 -15.77 -0.26
C GLU A 369 -8.16 -15.30 -1.25
N TRP A 370 -8.94 -14.29 -0.82
CA TRP A 370 -10.06 -13.72 -1.58
C TRP A 370 -10.02 -12.18 -1.54
N ILE A 371 -10.48 -11.55 -2.61
CA ILE A 371 -10.98 -10.18 -2.51
C ILE A 371 -12.42 -10.27 -2.02
N GLU A 372 -12.68 -9.58 -0.90
CA GLU A 372 -13.94 -9.65 -0.16
C GLU A 372 -14.80 -8.41 -0.36
N LEU A 373 -16.12 -8.60 -0.41
CA LEU A 373 -17.13 -7.57 -0.25
C LEU A 373 -17.89 -7.80 1.05
N PHE A 374 -18.05 -6.77 1.85
CA PHE A 374 -18.76 -6.85 3.13
C PHE A 374 -19.98 -5.97 3.15
N HIS A 375 -21.09 -6.54 3.60
CA HIS A 375 -22.34 -5.86 3.87
C HIS A 375 -22.47 -5.68 5.40
N PRO A 376 -22.34 -4.45 5.93
CA PRO A 376 -22.38 -4.21 7.37
C PRO A 376 -23.80 -4.33 7.90
N GLN A 377 -23.94 -4.97 9.05
CA GLN A 377 -25.18 -5.03 9.80
C GLN A 377 -24.93 -4.70 11.27
N MET A 378 -25.53 -3.61 11.76
CA MET A 378 -25.52 -3.31 13.18
C MET A 378 -26.45 -4.29 13.92
N LEU A 379 -26.00 -4.79 15.07
CA LEU A 379 -26.81 -5.60 15.94
C LEU A 379 -27.73 -4.71 16.79
N ASN A 380 -28.95 -5.20 17.05
CA ASN A 380 -29.84 -4.52 17.97
C ASN A 380 -29.29 -4.62 19.39
N VAL A 381 -29.11 -3.48 20.03
CA VAL A 381 -28.69 -3.38 21.43
C VAL A 381 -29.84 -2.79 22.25
N MET A 382 -29.89 -3.14 23.54
CA MET A 382 -30.83 -2.52 24.48
C MET A 382 -30.28 -1.14 24.86
N GLU A 383 -31.05 -0.09 24.60
CA GLU A 383 -30.69 1.26 24.97
C GLU A 383 -30.87 1.49 26.48
N GLY A 384 -30.23 2.54 26.99
CA GLY A 384 -30.43 3.03 28.37
C GLY A 384 -29.44 2.51 29.40
N ALA A 385 -28.33 1.93 28.98
CA ALA A 385 -27.20 1.66 29.89
C ALA A 385 -26.55 2.97 30.37
N ILE A 386 -26.11 2.98 31.62
CA ILE A 386 -25.24 4.03 32.14
C ILE A 386 -23.92 3.94 31.36
N ASN A 387 -23.40 5.06 30.82
CA ASN A 387 -22.17 5.14 30.03
C ASN A 387 -22.26 4.50 28.61
N ASP A 388 -23.42 4.54 27.95
CA ASP A 388 -23.59 4.05 26.59
C ASP A 388 -22.57 4.63 25.61
N SER A 389 -22.14 5.88 25.80
CA SER A 389 -21.13 6.54 24.98
C SER A 389 -19.76 5.86 25.00
N ASP A 390 -19.47 5.11 26.06
CA ASP A 390 -18.19 4.44 26.26
C ASP A 390 -18.17 3.02 25.66
N PHE A 391 -19.33 2.51 25.25
CA PHE A 391 -19.49 1.15 24.75
C PHE A 391 -19.29 1.07 23.24
N TRP A 392 -18.74 -0.06 22.81
CA TRP A 392 -18.69 -0.44 21.42
C TRP A 392 -20.10 -0.79 20.92
N GLN A 393 -20.50 -0.21 19.79
CA GLN A 393 -21.71 -0.59 19.08
C GLN A 393 -21.40 -1.85 18.26
N PRO A 394 -21.95 -3.01 18.58
CA PRO A 394 -21.60 -4.25 17.91
C PRO A 394 -22.27 -4.37 16.55
N GLY A 395 -21.53 -4.90 15.60
CA GLY A 395 -22.03 -5.25 14.27
C GLY A 395 -21.40 -6.54 13.76
N VAL A 396 -21.89 -7.00 12.64
CA VAL A 396 -21.36 -8.13 11.88
C VAL A 396 -21.24 -7.77 10.43
N PHE A 397 -20.33 -8.41 9.73
CA PHE A 397 -20.28 -8.38 8.27
C PHE A 397 -20.94 -9.65 7.71
N HIS A 398 -21.64 -9.46 6.60
CA HIS A 398 -22.00 -10.53 5.69
C HIS A 398 -21.10 -10.43 4.49
N SER A 399 -20.22 -11.41 4.31
CA SER A 399 -19.19 -11.39 3.27
C SER A 399 -19.68 -12.04 1.97
N GLU A 400 -19.11 -11.57 0.87
CA GLU A 400 -19.21 -12.15 -0.45
C GLU A 400 -17.82 -12.15 -1.08
N HIS A 401 -17.38 -13.30 -1.60
CA HIS A 401 -16.13 -13.42 -2.34
C HIS A 401 -16.27 -12.80 -3.73
N LEU A 402 -15.33 -11.91 -4.09
CA LEU A 402 -15.31 -11.26 -5.40
C LEU A 402 -14.30 -11.90 -6.37
N VAL A 403 -13.12 -12.27 -5.90
CA VAL A 403 -12.04 -12.85 -6.71
C VAL A 403 -11.29 -13.90 -5.92
N ASN A 404 -11.05 -15.07 -6.56
CA ASN A 404 -10.14 -16.07 -6.03
C ASN A 404 -8.68 -15.62 -6.21
N MET A 405 -7.96 -15.46 -5.10
CA MET A 405 -6.58 -14.97 -5.03
C MET A 405 -5.54 -16.07 -4.78
N ALA A 406 -5.89 -17.35 -4.92
CA ALA A 406 -5.00 -18.49 -4.63
C ALA A 406 -3.68 -18.49 -5.44
N HIS A 407 -3.61 -17.77 -6.57
CA HIS A 407 -2.38 -17.57 -7.34
C HIS A 407 -1.69 -16.23 -7.09
N HIS A 408 -2.23 -15.41 -6.19
CA HIS A 408 -1.59 -14.18 -5.76
C HIS A 408 -0.53 -14.47 -4.70
N ASN A 409 0.66 -13.89 -4.84
CA ASN A 409 1.68 -13.96 -3.81
C ASN A 409 1.58 -12.74 -2.89
N TYR A 410 1.11 -12.94 -1.67
CA TYR A 410 0.85 -11.90 -0.66
C TYR A 410 2.10 -11.21 -0.08
N ARG A 411 3.30 -11.45 -0.63
CA ARG A 411 4.43 -10.53 -0.44
C ARG A 411 4.19 -9.18 -1.12
N LEU A 412 3.29 -9.15 -2.10
CA LEU A 412 2.68 -7.96 -2.69
C LEU A 412 1.28 -7.81 -2.09
N GLU A 413 1.04 -6.74 -1.36
CA GLU A 413 -0.27 -6.48 -0.77
C GLU A 413 -1.24 -5.98 -1.85
N PRO A 414 -2.48 -6.52 -1.95
CA PRO A 414 -3.41 -6.13 -3.01
C PRO A 414 -3.92 -4.70 -2.92
N ASN A 415 -4.05 -4.13 -1.71
CA ASN A 415 -4.40 -2.73 -1.49
C ASN A 415 -5.75 -2.33 -2.14
N VAL A 416 -6.82 -2.99 -1.74
CA VAL A 416 -8.16 -2.80 -2.27
C VAL A 416 -8.71 -1.39 -2.11
N ARG A 417 -9.53 -0.95 -3.08
CA ARG A 417 -10.31 0.30 -3.02
C ARG A 417 -11.52 0.24 -3.91
N PHE A 418 -12.62 0.89 -3.51
CA PHE A 418 -13.74 1.08 -4.40
C PHE A 418 -13.42 2.11 -5.49
N SER A 419 -13.95 1.89 -6.70
CA SER A 419 -14.05 2.95 -7.70
C SER A 419 -14.99 4.06 -7.21
N PRO A 420 -14.83 5.32 -7.65
CA PRO A 420 -15.68 6.43 -7.21
C PRO A 420 -17.18 6.22 -7.46
N ASP A 421 -17.54 5.48 -8.51
CA ASP A 421 -18.92 5.11 -8.83
C ASP A 421 -19.43 3.88 -8.06
N LYS A 422 -18.60 3.27 -7.21
CA LYS A 422 -18.89 2.09 -6.37
C LYS A 422 -19.19 0.80 -7.15
N LYS A 423 -18.91 0.76 -8.45
CA LYS A 423 -19.22 -0.40 -9.29
C LYS A 423 -18.12 -1.44 -9.32
N MET A 424 -16.90 -1.05 -8.98
CA MET A 424 -15.74 -1.95 -8.96
C MET A 424 -14.99 -1.85 -7.63
N VAL A 425 -14.36 -2.96 -7.25
CA VAL A 425 -13.24 -3.00 -6.31
C VAL A 425 -11.97 -3.12 -7.13
N ILE A 426 -11.05 -2.18 -6.96
CA ILE A 426 -9.76 -2.13 -7.66
C ILE A 426 -8.68 -2.63 -6.72
N PHE A 427 -7.77 -3.46 -7.23
CA PHE A 427 -6.69 -4.08 -6.45
C PHE A 427 -5.45 -4.35 -7.32
N THR A 428 -4.31 -4.57 -6.68
CA THR A 428 -3.07 -4.96 -7.35
C THR A 428 -2.84 -6.45 -7.16
N SER A 429 -2.48 -7.16 -8.23
CA SER A 429 -2.15 -8.58 -8.13
C SER A 429 -1.02 -8.98 -9.06
N ASN A 430 -0.25 -9.97 -8.64
CA ASN A 430 0.82 -10.62 -9.41
C ASN A 430 0.44 -12.04 -9.88
N MET A 431 -0.85 -12.35 -9.95
CA MET A 431 -1.35 -13.67 -10.34
C MET A 431 -0.87 -14.15 -11.72
N PHE A 432 -0.41 -13.24 -12.58
CA PHE A 432 0.20 -13.54 -13.88
C PHE A 432 1.75 -13.39 -13.89
N GLY A 433 2.38 -13.41 -12.72
CA GLY A 433 3.84 -13.29 -12.55
C GLY A 433 4.31 -11.86 -12.33
N HIS A 434 3.97 -10.91 -13.19
CA HIS A 434 4.16 -9.47 -12.93
C HIS A 434 2.93 -8.89 -12.23
N SER A 435 3.15 -7.81 -11.49
CA SER A 435 2.03 -7.06 -10.91
C SER A 435 1.32 -6.23 -11.98
N TYR A 436 -0.02 -6.20 -11.86
CA TYR A 436 -0.92 -5.35 -12.64
C TYR A 436 -2.03 -4.84 -11.71
N VAL A 437 -2.69 -3.76 -12.12
CA VAL A 437 -3.91 -3.28 -11.46
C VAL A 437 -5.11 -3.94 -12.12
N PHE A 438 -5.98 -4.50 -11.29
CA PHE A 438 -7.22 -5.16 -11.69
C PHE A 438 -8.42 -4.42 -11.08
N GLY A 439 -9.57 -4.61 -11.69
CA GLY A 439 -10.87 -4.26 -11.14
C GLY A 439 -11.78 -5.49 -11.16
N VAL A 440 -12.59 -5.65 -10.14
CA VAL A 440 -13.68 -6.62 -10.12
C VAL A 440 -15.01 -5.91 -9.97
N GLU A 441 -15.99 -6.26 -10.79
CA GLU A 441 -17.34 -5.69 -10.70
C GLU A 441 -18.02 -6.15 -9.40
N VAL A 442 -18.63 -5.22 -8.68
CA VAL A 442 -19.37 -5.49 -7.44
C VAL A 442 -20.63 -6.32 -7.72
N SER A 443 -21.26 -6.11 -8.87
CA SER A 443 -22.39 -6.95 -9.29
C SER A 443 -21.90 -8.21 -10.00
N LYS A 444 -22.62 -9.30 -9.82
CA LYS A 444 -22.38 -10.51 -10.60
C LYS A 444 -22.66 -10.28 -12.09
N ALA A 445 -21.93 -10.97 -12.91
CA ALA A 445 -22.09 -10.87 -14.36
C ALA A 445 -23.37 -11.60 -14.82
N ASP A 446 -24.21 -10.89 -15.57
CA ASP A 446 -25.44 -11.44 -16.16
C ASP A 446 -25.19 -12.05 -17.54
N ASN A 447 -25.95 -13.11 -17.90
CA ASN A 447 -26.03 -13.70 -19.26
C ASN A 447 -24.71 -14.13 -19.89
N LEU A 448 -23.96 -15.01 -19.22
CA LEU A 448 -22.64 -15.44 -19.64
C LEU A 448 -22.66 -16.56 -20.68
N ALA A 449 -21.83 -16.42 -21.72
CA ALA A 449 -21.37 -17.55 -22.47
C ALA A 449 -20.42 -18.40 -21.60
N ALA A 450 -20.53 -19.73 -21.66
CA ALA A 450 -19.66 -20.63 -20.89
C ALA A 450 -18.16 -20.41 -21.17
N SER A 451 -17.82 -19.85 -22.35
CA SER A 451 -16.45 -19.48 -22.74
C SER A 451 -15.86 -18.30 -21.95
N ASP A 452 -16.70 -17.50 -21.29
CA ASP A 452 -16.27 -16.29 -20.57
C ASP A 452 -16.06 -16.56 -19.07
N VAL A 453 -16.39 -17.78 -18.61
CA VAL A 453 -16.33 -18.18 -17.20
C VAL A 453 -15.10 -19.05 -16.96
N HIS A 454 -14.13 -18.51 -16.25
CA HIS A 454 -12.89 -19.20 -15.88
C HIS A 454 -12.54 -18.96 -14.43
N SER A 455 -11.90 -19.89 -13.77
CA SER A 455 -11.26 -19.57 -12.50
C SER A 455 -9.94 -18.82 -12.72
N THR A 456 -9.63 -17.87 -11.89
CA THR A 456 -8.33 -17.15 -11.89
C THR A 456 -7.13 -18.11 -11.85
N PRO A 457 -7.12 -19.19 -11.04
CA PRO A 457 -6.07 -20.20 -11.05
C PRO A 457 -5.84 -20.87 -12.40
N GLU A 458 -6.92 -21.25 -13.10
CA GLU A 458 -6.83 -21.89 -14.42
C GLU A 458 -6.23 -20.94 -15.47
N LEU A 459 -6.63 -19.68 -15.46
CA LEU A 459 -6.06 -18.65 -16.32
C LEU A 459 -4.58 -18.43 -16.04
N ALA A 460 -4.20 -18.31 -14.78
CA ALA A 460 -2.81 -18.14 -14.38
C ALA A 460 -1.93 -19.30 -14.85
N SER A 461 -2.39 -20.54 -14.74
CA SER A 461 -1.67 -21.73 -15.20
C SER A 461 -1.50 -21.79 -16.72
N GLN A 462 -2.47 -21.29 -17.48
CA GLN A 462 -2.41 -21.21 -18.94
C GLN A 462 -1.38 -20.19 -19.44
N PHE A 463 -1.27 -19.04 -18.74
CA PHE A 463 -0.43 -17.93 -19.16
C PHE A 463 0.93 -17.92 -18.47
N ASN A 464 1.16 -18.72 -17.43
CA ASN A 464 2.42 -18.78 -16.69
C ASN A 464 2.87 -20.24 -16.43
N PRO A 465 3.02 -21.08 -17.49
CA PRO A 465 3.27 -22.53 -17.33
C PRO A 465 4.61 -22.86 -16.66
N THR A 466 5.52 -21.88 -16.51
CA THR A 466 6.86 -22.04 -15.93
C THR A 466 7.01 -21.45 -14.53
N SER A 467 5.97 -20.88 -13.95
CA SER A 467 6.05 -20.43 -12.56
C SER A 467 6.19 -21.65 -11.66
N PRO A 468 7.28 -21.76 -10.87
CA PRO A 468 7.39 -22.86 -9.93
C PRO A 468 6.24 -22.74 -8.91
N THR A 469 5.53 -23.81 -8.73
CA THR A 469 4.59 -23.97 -7.62
C THR A 469 5.33 -23.55 -6.34
N PRO A 470 4.80 -22.67 -5.48
CA PRO A 470 5.45 -22.33 -4.25
C PRO A 470 5.63 -23.62 -3.44
N THR A 471 6.84 -24.09 -3.31
CA THR A 471 7.17 -25.11 -2.32
C THR A 471 7.10 -24.45 -0.96
N HIS A 472 6.22 -24.95 -0.13
CA HIS A 472 5.89 -24.56 1.25
C HIS A 472 7.11 -24.30 2.14
#